data_af7da80c43b75f326fbc3d502b98b1ae
#
_entry.id   af7da80c43b75f326fbc3d502b98b1ae
#
_cell.length_a   1.000
_cell.length_b   1.000
_cell.length_c   1.000
_cell.angle_alpha   90.00
_cell.angle_beta   90.00
_cell.angle_gamma   90.00
#
_symmetry.space_group_name_H-M   'P 1'
#
loop_
_entity.id
_entity.type
_entity.pdbx_description
1 polymer ?
#
loop_
_entity_poly.entity_id
_entity_poly.type
_entity_poly.pdbx_seq_one_letter_code
_entity_poly.pdbx_strand_id
1 'polypeptide(L)'
;MITPMYKVVSMVVGSLVWFGYSVVMLAQGSVMDGVFTSAQASQGQRTFEAVCASCHDTSEFSGGRFQFTWVGQTTADLYETIATLMPEGDPGSLSSEEYAAVVAYLLRLNDYPPGLAPLPADEMVLQTVQIVANEQ
;
A
#
# COMPACT_ATOMS: atom_id res chain seq x y z
N MET A 1 -71.72 -18.79 40.71
CA MET A 1 -71.33 -18.00 39.52
C MET A 1 -69.82 -17.79 39.59
N ILE A 2 -69.09 -18.48 38.77
CA ILE A 2 -67.67 -18.56 38.82
C ILE A 2 -67.09 -17.72 37.64
N THR A 3 -66.43 -16.62 37.98
CA THR A 3 -65.72 -15.81 36.97
C THR A 3 -64.32 -16.31 36.81
N PRO A 4 -63.85 -16.67 35.57
CA PRO A 4 -62.46 -17.06 35.36
C PRO A 4 -61.58 -15.83 35.24
N MET A 5 -60.54 -15.79 36.07
CA MET A 5 -59.40 -14.86 35.95
C MET A 5 -58.61 -15.14 34.71
N TYR A 6 -58.60 -14.20 33.77
CA TYR A 6 -57.64 -14.19 32.65
C TYR A 6 -56.28 -13.70 33.13
N LYS A 7 -55.32 -14.59 33.15
CA LYS A 7 -53.91 -14.23 33.32
C LYS A 7 -53.41 -13.61 32.01
N VAL A 8 -53.16 -12.31 32.03
CA VAL A 8 -52.48 -11.61 30.94
C VAL A 8 -51.02 -12.00 31.02
N VAL A 9 -50.57 -12.86 30.08
CA VAL A 9 -49.16 -13.16 29.87
C VAL A 9 -48.57 -12.05 29.03
N SER A 10 -47.79 -11.17 29.67
CA SER A 10 -47.06 -10.10 29.03
C SER A 10 -45.86 -10.73 28.29
N MET A 11 -45.95 -10.87 26.98
CA MET A 11 -44.79 -11.22 26.13
C MET A 11 -43.90 -9.98 25.99
N VAL A 12 -42.80 -9.99 26.72
CA VAL A 12 -41.70 -9.07 26.49
C VAL A 12 -40.95 -9.55 25.24
N VAL A 13 -41.23 -8.93 24.10
CA VAL A 13 -40.46 -9.12 22.87
C VAL A 13 -39.16 -8.36 23.03
N GLY A 14 -38.11 -9.07 23.41
CA GLY A 14 -36.75 -8.55 23.43
C GLY A 14 -36.24 -8.32 22.02
N SER A 15 -36.22 -7.06 21.57
CA SER A 15 -35.57 -6.65 20.34
C SER A 15 -34.06 -6.79 20.50
N LEU A 16 -33.48 -7.88 19.96
CA LEU A 16 -32.05 -8.03 19.78
C LEU A 16 -31.61 -7.09 18.66
N VAL A 17 -31.12 -5.92 19.05
CA VAL A 17 -30.44 -5.01 18.13
C VAL A 17 -29.08 -5.63 17.78
N TRP A 18 -29.02 -6.26 16.62
CA TRP A 18 -27.74 -6.69 16.02
C TRP A 18 -26.99 -5.44 15.55
N PHE A 19 -26.05 -4.96 16.35
CA PHE A 19 -25.04 -4.04 15.88
C PHE A 19 -24.14 -4.81 14.88
N GLY A 20 -24.47 -4.68 13.61
CA GLY A 20 -23.59 -5.16 12.54
C GLY A 20 -22.30 -4.36 12.56
N TYR A 21 -21.25 -4.92 13.13
CA TYR A 21 -19.90 -4.43 12.91
C TYR A 21 -19.56 -4.65 11.44
N SER A 22 -19.66 -3.59 10.64
CA SER A 22 -19.12 -3.58 9.30
C SER A 22 -17.60 -3.58 9.43
N VAL A 23 -17.00 -4.77 9.34
CA VAL A 23 -15.56 -4.88 9.18
C VAL A 23 -15.26 -4.36 7.77
N VAL A 24 -14.71 -3.15 7.68
CA VAL A 24 -14.15 -2.63 6.43
C VAL A 24 -12.91 -3.48 6.18
N MET A 25 -13.04 -4.52 5.37
CA MET A 25 -11.91 -5.22 4.81
C MET A 25 -11.25 -4.24 3.82
N LEU A 26 -10.12 -3.67 4.19
CA LEU A 26 -9.23 -3.03 3.25
C LEU A 26 -8.79 -4.12 2.28
N ALA A 27 -9.23 -3.99 1.03
CA ALA A 27 -8.81 -4.91 -0.02
C ALA A 27 -7.29 -4.77 -0.16
N GLN A 28 -6.55 -5.86 0.06
CA GLN A 28 -5.13 -5.89 -0.22
C GLN A 28 -4.95 -5.88 -1.74
N GLY A 29 -4.33 -4.82 -2.24
CA GLY A 29 -3.96 -4.70 -3.64
C GLY A 29 -2.56 -5.25 -3.90
N SER A 30 -2.19 -5.32 -5.14
CA SER A 30 -0.84 -5.66 -5.56
C SER A 30 -0.26 -4.61 -6.49
N VAL A 31 1.05 -4.60 -6.66
CA VAL A 31 1.72 -3.72 -7.62
C VAL A 31 1.30 -3.99 -9.07
N MET A 32 0.65 -5.12 -9.35
CA MET A 32 0.07 -5.45 -10.66
C MET A 32 -1.23 -4.69 -10.96
N ASP A 33 -1.86 -4.08 -9.96
CA ASP A 33 -3.14 -3.37 -10.11
C ASP A 33 -2.99 -1.93 -10.61
N GLY A 34 -1.78 -1.51 -11.00
CA GLY A 34 -1.54 -0.17 -11.49
C GLY A 34 -1.62 0.89 -10.39
N VAL A 35 -0.82 0.73 -9.36
CA VAL A 35 -0.83 1.54 -8.12
C VAL A 35 -0.07 2.86 -8.21
N PHE A 36 0.55 3.16 -9.34
CA PHE A 36 1.29 4.41 -9.59
C PHE A 36 1.01 4.93 -11.00
N THR A 37 1.29 6.19 -11.26
CA THR A 37 1.15 6.76 -12.61
C THR A 37 2.49 6.81 -13.35
N SER A 38 2.45 6.76 -14.70
CA SER A 38 3.64 6.97 -15.53
C SER A 38 4.32 8.32 -15.27
N ALA A 39 3.53 9.36 -14.99
CA ALA A 39 4.06 10.69 -14.66
C ALA A 39 4.83 10.67 -13.34
N GLN A 40 4.30 10.02 -12.31
CA GLN A 40 4.95 9.85 -11.01
C GLN A 40 6.25 9.05 -11.15
N ALA A 41 6.23 7.93 -11.87
CA ALA A 41 7.43 7.14 -12.10
C ALA A 41 8.51 7.92 -12.87
N SER A 42 8.11 8.80 -13.80
CA SER A 42 9.06 9.68 -14.50
C SER A 42 9.64 10.77 -13.59
N GLN A 43 8.85 11.25 -12.61
CA GLN A 43 9.38 12.14 -11.58
C GLN A 43 10.38 11.39 -10.68
N GLY A 44 10.04 10.18 -10.24
CA GLY A 44 10.94 9.35 -9.44
C GLY A 44 12.25 9.03 -10.16
N GLN A 45 12.21 8.81 -11.48
CA GLN A 45 13.42 8.65 -12.28
C GLN A 45 14.32 9.87 -12.22
N ARG A 46 13.77 11.08 -12.38
CA ARG A 46 14.57 12.32 -12.26
C ARG A 46 15.17 12.50 -10.87
N THR A 47 14.41 12.18 -9.84
CA THR A 47 14.92 12.21 -8.45
C THR A 47 16.02 11.19 -8.25
N PHE A 48 15.87 9.97 -8.76
CA PHE A 48 16.89 8.93 -8.71
C PHE A 48 18.17 9.36 -9.42
N GLU A 49 18.06 9.87 -10.63
CA GLU A 49 19.20 10.35 -11.43
C GLU A 49 19.94 11.51 -10.76
N ALA A 50 19.22 12.41 -10.07
CA ALA A 50 19.80 13.58 -9.42
C ALA A 50 20.43 13.27 -8.04
N VAL A 51 19.88 12.32 -7.29
CA VAL A 51 20.23 12.10 -5.89
C VAL A 51 20.88 10.74 -5.65
N CYS A 52 20.39 9.69 -6.30
CA CYS A 52 20.78 8.30 -6.02
C CYS A 52 21.87 7.76 -6.95
N ALA A 53 21.85 8.18 -8.23
CA ALA A 53 22.72 7.63 -9.28
C ALA A 53 24.21 7.95 -9.12
N SER A 54 24.56 8.85 -8.18
CA SER A 54 25.96 9.09 -7.85
C SER A 54 26.63 7.91 -7.11
N CYS A 55 25.82 7.05 -6.47
CA CYS A 55 26.28 5.90 -5.68
C CYS A 55 25.66 4.59 -6.16
N HIS A 56 24.50 4.62 -6.81
CA HIS A 56 23.74 3.44 -7.21
C HIS A 56 23.57 3.31 -8.72
N ASP A 57 23.69 2.08 -9.21
CA ASP A 57 23.29 1.71 -10.57
C ASP A 57 21.87 1.10 -10.55
N THR A 58 21.09 1.36 -11.60
CA THR A 58 19.72 0.83 -11.72
C THR A 58 19.62 -0.69 -11.73
N SER A 59 20.69 -1.38 -12.17
CA SER A 59 20.78 -2.84 -12.12
C SER A 59 20.76 -3.42 -10.71
N GLU A 60 21.06 -2.61 -9.70
CA GLU A 60 20.94 -3.03 -8.29
C GLU A 60 19.49 -3.18 -7.86
N PHE A 61 18.58 -2.48 -8.53
CA PHE A 61 17.14 -2.39 -8.18
C PHE A 61 16.23 -3.01 -9.23
N SER A 62 16.76 -3.85 -10.11
CA SER A 62 15.96 -4.45 -11.19
C SER A 62 16.19 -5.96 -11.31
N GLY A 63 15.25 -6.61 -12.03
CA GLY A 63 15.30 -8.02 -12.36
C GLY A 63 15.32 -8.93 -11.13
N GLY A 64 16.10 -10.02 -11.21
CA GLY A 64 16.14 -11.05 -10.17
C GLY A 64 16.55 -10.54 -8.78
N ARG A 65 17.38 -9.49 -8.71
CA ARG A 65 17.78 -8.88 -7.43
C ARG A 65 16.61 -8.21 -6.76
N PHE A 66 15.84 -7.42 -7.50
CA PHE A 66 14.63 -6.78 -6.99
C PHE A 66 13.61 -7.83 -6.56
N GLN A 67 13.36 -8.82 -7.40
CA GLN A 67 12.42 -9.91 -7.14
C GLN A 67 12.79 -10.66 -5.85
N PHE A 68 14.06 -11.04 -5.70
CA PHE A 68 14.54 -11.75 -4.51
C PHE A 68 14.38 -10.95 -3.22
N THR A 69 14.59 -9.63 -3.30
CA THR A 69 14.57 -8.77 -2.11
C THR A 69 13.16 -8.37 -1.72
N TRP A 70 12.30 -8.05 -2.68
CA TRP A 70 11.05 -7.31 -2.42
C TRP A 70 9.78 -8.12 -2.64
N VAL A 71 9.79 -9.21 -3.41
CA VAL A 71 8.59 -10.03 -3.56
C VAL A 71 8.19 -10.65 -2.23
N GLY A 72 6.90 -10.48 -1.88
CA GLY A 72 6.34 -10.88 -0.58
C GLY A 72 6.35 -9.77 0.47
N GLN A 73 7.00 -8.63 0.19
CA GLN A 73 6.95 -7.43 1.02
C GLN A 73 5.90 -6.45 0.50
N THR A 74 5.66 -5.36 1.23
CA THR A 74 4.73 -4.29 0.84
C THR A 74 5.48 -3.12 0.20
N THR A 75 4.75 -2.25 -0.48
CA THR A 75 5.33 -0.98 -0.93
C THR A 75 5.71 -0.07 0.24
N ALA A 76 5.12 -0.27 1.44
CA ALA A 76 5.54 0.43 2.65
C ALA A 76 6.95 0.01 3.07
N ASP A 77 7.27 -1.29 3.05
CA ASP A 77 8.60 -1.78 3.42
C ASP A 77 9.69 -1.19 2.51
N LEU A 78 9.41 -1.13 1.20
CA LEU A 78 10.31 -0.52 0.22
C LEU A 78 10.44 0.99 0.45
N TYR A 79 9.31 1.70 0.64
CA TYR A 79 9.29 3.14 0.90
C TYR A 79 10.06 3.48 2.18
N GLU A 80 9.78 2.81 3.28
CA GLU A 80 10.40 3.05 4.58
C GLU A 80 11.92 2.79 4.53
N THR A 81 12.34 1.71 3.87
CA THR A 81 13.75 1.41 3.68
C THR A 81 14.47 2.56 2.97
N ILE A 82 13.89 3.09 1.90
CA ILE A 82 14.50 4.20 1.15
C ILE A 82 14.47 5.47 2.00
N ALA A 83 13.34 5.83 2.61
CA ALA A 83 13.17 7.08 3.34
C ALA A 83 14.01 7.15 4.62
N THR A 84 14.26 6.01 5.27
CA THR A 84 15.03 5.98 6.53
C THR A 84 16.53 5.79 6.34
N LEU A 85 16.95 5.26 5.20
CA LEU A 85 18.37 4.96 4.95
C LEU A 85 19.01 5.85 3.88
N MET A 86 18.22 6.50 3.03
CA MET A 86 18.72 7.23 1.86
C MET A 86 18.21 8.69 1.81
N PRO A 87 19.00 9.60 1.23
CA PRO A 87 20.40 9.46 0.84
C PRO A 87 21.31 9.18 2.05
N GLU A 88 22.35 8.36 1.89
CA GLU A 88 23.20 7.89 3.01
C GLU A 88 23.75 9.04 3.88
N GLY A 89 24.08 10.18 3.31
CA GLY A 89 24.60 11.35 4.04
C GLY A 89 23.52 12.20 4.72
N ASP A 90 22.25 12.07 4.33
CA ASP A 90 21.12 12.87 4.81
C ASP A 90 19.79 12.11 4.65
N PRO A 91 19.58 11.01 5.39
CA PRO A 91 18.35 10.24 5.32
C PRO A 91 17.12 11.07 5.66
N GLY A 92 16.03 10.89 4.93
CA GLY A 92 14.79 11.63 5.14
C GLY A 92 14.78 13.05 4.55
N SER A 93 15.80 13.44 3.77
CA SER A 93 15.91 14.78 3.20
C SER A 93 14.98 15.08 2.02
N LEU A 94 14.47 14.04 1.35
CA LEU A 94 13.48 14.22 0.31
C LEU A 94 12.07 14.36 0.92
N SER A 95 11.16 14.99 0.19
CA SER A 95 9.74 14.99 0.57
C SER A 95 9.15 13.58 0.49
N SER A 96 8.06 13.36 1.21
CA SER A 96 7.32 12.09 1.17
C SER A 96 6.85 11.73 -0.23
N GLU A 97 6.43 12.73 -1.01
CA GLU A 97 6.02 12.56 -2.41
C GLU A 97 7.19 12.18 -3.32
N GLU A 98 8.39 12.72 -3.07
CA GLU A 98 9.59 12.33 -3.82
C GLU A 98 10.01 10.90 -3.53
N TYR A 99 9.96 10.46 -2.28
CA TYR A 99 10.19 9.05 -1.92
C TYR A 99 9.15 8.12 -2.57
N ALA A 100 7.86 8.48 -2.54
CA ALA A 100 6.82 7.70 -3.21
C ALA A 100 7.03 7.65 -4.74
N ALA A 101 7.52 8.75 -5.34
CA ALA A 101 7.86 8.78 -6.75
C ALA A 101 9.06 7.87 -7.07
N VAL A 102 10.08 7.82 -6.21
CA VAL A 102 11.20 6.87 -6.37
C VAL A 102 10.70 5.43 -6.29
N VAL A 103 9.81 5.09 -5.34
CA VAL A 103 9.18 3.75 -5.30
C VAL A 103 8.45 3.45 -6.62
N ALA A 104 7.64 4.38 -7.13
CA ALA A 104 6.96 4.24 -8.41
C ALA A 104 7.93 4.03 -9.59
N TYR A 105 9.07 4.69 -9.58
CA TYR A 105 10.14 4.47 -10.57
C TYR A 105 10.72 3.07 -10.48
N LEU A 106 11.04 2.58 -9.28
CA LEU A 106 11.58 1.22 -9.09
C LEU A 106 10.56 0.15 -9.50
N LEU A 107 9.27 0.36 -9.25
CA LEU A 107 8.21 -0.52 -9.73
C LEU A 107 8.18 -0.54 -11.28
N ARG A 108 8.21 0.64 -11.92
CA ARG A 108 8.27 0.72 -13.39
C ARG A 108 9.53 0.09 -13.97
N LEU A 109 10.67 0.24 -13.29
CA LEU A 109 11.94 -0.36 -13.69
C LEU A 109 11.88 -1.90 -13.72
N ASN A 110 10.95 -2.47 -12.95
CA ASN A 110 10.67 -3.89 -12.89
C ASN A 110 9.38 -4.29 -13.63
N ASP A 111 8.99 -3.49 -14.63
CA ASP A 111 7.88 -3.76 -15.56
C ASP A 111 6.48 -3.91 -14.91
N TYR A 112 6.30 -3.39 -13.67
CA TYR A 112 4.95 -3.31 -13.11
C TYR A 112 4.12 -2.25 -13.84
N PRO A 113 2.82 -2.52 -14.09
CA PRO A 113 1.99 -1.64 -14.90
C PRO A 113 1.65 -0.33 -14.17
N PRO A 114 1.71 0.82 -14.87
CA PRO A 114 1.16 2.05 -14.33
C PRO A 114 -0.37 2.04 -14.36
N GLY A 115 -0.97 2.79 -13.43
CA GLY A 115 -2.41 3.01 -13.34
C GLY A 115 -2.81 4.47 -13.52
N LEU A 116 -3.99 4.82 -13.01
CA LEU A 116 -4.60 6.13 -13.18
C LEU A 116 -4.38 7.08 -11.99
N ALA A 117 -4.05 6.52 -10.81
CA ALA A 117 -3.80 7.28 -9.60
C ALA A 117 -2.34 7.16 -9.18
N PRO A 118 -1.74 8.23 -8.61
CA PRO A 118 -0.40 8.15 -8.07
C PRO A 118 -0.37 7.27 -6.81
N LEU A 119 0.75 6.61 -6.57
CA LEU A 119 1.05 5.94 -5.32
C LEU A 119 1.13 7.01 -4.20
N PRO A 120 0.27 6.96 -3.19
CA PRO A 120 0.29 7.95 -2.11
C PRO A 120 1.49 7.70 -1.18
N ALA A 121 1.95 8.77 -0.52
CA ALA A 121 2.96 8.69 0.54
C ALA A 121 2.32 8.44 1.92
N ASP A 122 1.25 7.65 1.96
CA ASP A 122 0.51 7.30 3.17
C ASP A 122 0.86 5.86 3.57
N GLU A 123 1.46 5.68 4.74
CA GLU A 123 1.95 4.40 5.24
C GLU A 123 0.83 3.35 5.30
N MET A 124 -0.37 3.72 5.78
CA MET A 124 -1.49 2.77 5.88
C MET A 124 -1.91 2.26 4.50
N VAL A 125 -1.89 3.12 3.48
CA VAL A 125 -2.19 2.71 2.10
C VAL A 125 -1.06 1.87 1.53
N LEU A 126 0.19 2.29 1.71
CA LEU A 126 1.36 1.56 1.22
C LEU A 126 1.46 0.15 1.82
N GLN A 127 1.06 -0.06 3.08
CA GLN A 127 1.01 -1.38 3.73
C GLN A 127 -0.02 -2.33 3.11
N THR A 128 -1.02 -1.81 2.40
CA THR A 128 -2.05 -2.65 1.73
C THR A 128 -1.63 -3.13 0.35
N VAL A 129 -0.51 -2.63 -0.21
CA VAL A 129 -0.06 -2.95 -1.56
C VAL A 129 1.10 -3.94 -1.51
N GLN A 130 0.85 -5.17 -1.94
CA GLN A 130 1.85 -6.24 -1.97
C GLN A 130 2.72 -6.17 -3.23
N ILE A 131 4.02 -6.35 -3.05
CA ILE A 131 4.95 -6.58 -4.16
C ILE A 131 4.91 -8.07 -4.49
N VAL A 132 4.37 -8.39 -5.64
CA VAL A 132 4.23 -9.78 -6.13
C VAL A 132 5.21 -10.03 -7.26
N ALA A 133 5.51 -11.29 -7.55
CA ALA A 133 6.37 -11.64 -8.66
C ALA A 133 5.79 -11.13 -9.99
N ASN A 134 6.65 -10.57 -10.83
CA ASN A 134 6.32 -10.25 -12.22
C ASN A 134 6.79 -11.41 -13.09
N GLU A 135 5.85 -12.26 -13.50
CA GLU A 135 6.12 -13.40 -14.39
C GLU A 135 6.14 -12.92 -15.84
N GLN A 136 7.27 -12.34 -16.28
CA GLN A 136 7.51 -12.02 -17.68
C GLN A 136 8.66 -12.85 -18.23
#